data_c5b187ff3f3c5a046006b53d79d6ef43
#
_entry.id   c5b187ff3f3c5a046006b53d79d6ef43
#
_cell.length_a   1.000
_cell.length_b   1.000
_cell.length_c   1.000
_cell.angle_alpha   90.00
_cell.angle_beta   90.00
_cell.angle_gamma   90.00
#
_symmetry.space_group_name_H-M   'P 1'
#
loop_
_entity.id
_entity.type
_entity.pdbx_description
1 polymer ?
#
loop_
_entity_poly.entity_id
_entity_poly.type
_entity_poly.pdbx_seq_one_letter_code
_entity_poly.pdbx_strand_id
1 'polypeptide(L)'
;MRILVPSLRSLLKKAVIVRPAHQFSAFRHFSFSIAMNSQPAPLDASRVVIKKSESPKECPAPQNLVFGKTFTDHMLKVSWNKQTGWAEPSIEPYAPLSLEPSAVVLHYAPTLFEGMKAYRDDQGQVRLFRPEKNMERMNRSAKRICLPSFEGEECLKLIKKLIQIDSRWVPSEPGYSLYIRPTLIGTQSSIGISEPTDALLFVILSPVGPYYSSGVKPIALEANPQYVRAWPGGTGDAKLGANSVSYTHLTL
;
A
#
# COMPACT_ATOMS: atom_id res chain seq x y z
N MET A 1 7.75 31.87 35.58
CA MET A 1 6.76 32.68 34.86
C MET A 1 5.45 31.86 34.80
N ARG A 2 4.51 32.19 35.68
CA ARG A 2 3.23 31.43 35.76
C ARG A 2 2.23 32.11 34.82
N ILE A 3 1.75 31.39 33.84
CA ILE A 3 0.68 31.85 32.94
C ILE A 3 -0.65 31.55 33.65
N LEU A 4 -1.39 32.60 34.01
CA LEU A 4 -2.75 32.50 34.51
C LEU A 4 -3.71 32.32 33.34
N VAL A 5 -4.43 31.22 33.32
CA VAL A 5 -5.54 30.97 32.39
C VAL A 5 -6.84 31.44 33.02
N PRO A 6 -7.61 32.36 32.42
CA PRO A 6 -8.89 32.80 32.97
C PRO A 6 -9.96 31.69 32.86
N SER A 7 -10.76 31.55 33.91
CA SER A 7 -11.80 30.54 34.03
C SER A 7 -12.99 30.79 33.09
N LEU A 8 -13.52 29.69 32.55
CA LEU A 8 -14.60 29.60 31.55
C LEU A 8 -16.01 29.99 32.05
N ARG A 9 -16.15 30.71 33.19
CA ARG A 9 -17.47 31.01 33.81
C ARG A 9 -18.09 32.38 33.47
N SER A 10 -17.44 33.20 32.62
CA SER A 10 -17.94 34.58 32.39
C SER A 10 -18.58 34.84 31.02
N LEU A 11 -18.78 33.86 30.16
CA LEU A 11 -19.27 34.04 28.79
C LEU A 11 -20.72 33.54 28.53
N LEU A 12 -21.45 33.14 29.58
CA LEU A 12 -22.83 32.65 29.42
C LEU A 12 -23.90 33.64 29.96
N LYS A 13 -23.86 34.88 29.53
CA LYS A 13 -25.00 35.82 29.77
C LYS A 13 -25.14 36.72 28.55
N LYS A 14 -25.97 36.32 27.60
CA LYS A 14 -26.84 37.12 26.68
C LYS A 14 -27.21 36.29 25.45
N ALA A 15 -28.12 35.36 25.60
CA ALA A 15 -28.91 34.86 24.47
C ALA A 15 -30.30 35.40 24.62
N VAL A 16 -30.67 36.32 23.73
CA VAL A 16 -32.04 36.84 23.63
C VAL A 16 -32.87 35.81 22.86
N ILE A 17 -33.88 35.23 23.53
CA ILE A 17 -34.86 34.36 22.91
C ILE A 17 -35.90 35.23 22.24
N VAL A 18 -35.98 35.24 20.91
CA VAL A 18 -37.13 35.76 20.14
C VAL A 18 -37.95 34.55 19.70
N ARG A 19 -39.18 34.43 20.28
CA ARG A 19 -40.20 33.51 19.78
C ARG A 19 -41.05 34.25 18.73
N PRO A 20 -41.30 33.66 17.56
CA PRO A 20 -42.55 33.93 16.83
C PRO A 20 -43.54 32.78 17.03
N ALA A 21 -44.79 33.17 17.29
CA ALA A 21 -45.93 32.28 17.33
C ALA A 21 -46.50 32.07 15.92
N HIS A 22 -47.24 31.00 15.81
CA HIS A 22 -48.28 30.60 14.84
C HIS A 22 -47.89 29.65 13.69
N GLN A 23 -48.37 28.42 13.91
CA GLN A 23 -49.31 27.63 13.06
C GLN A 23 -48.84 27.21 11.65
N PHE A 24 -48.68 25.93 11.43
CA PHE A 24 -49.62 25.10 10.70
C PHE A 24 -49.18 23.63 10.67
N SER A 25 -50.11 22.75 10.94
CA SER A 25 -50.12 21.32 10.78
C SER A 25 -49.65 20.91 9.37
N ALA A 26 -48.55 20.11 9.32
CA ALA A 26 -48.28 19.19 8.22
C ALA A 26 -47.62 17.96 8.82
N PHE A 27 -48.35 16.85 8.88
CA PHE A 27 -47.79 15.53 9.12
C PHE A 27 -46.74 15.25 8.02
N ARG A 28 -45.47 15.54 8.28
CA ARG A 28 -44.35 15.01 7.49
C ARG A 28 -44.12 13.57 7.94
N HIS A 29 -44.40 12.65 7.05
CA HIS A 29 -43.88 11.29 7.15
C HIS A 29 -42.36 11.39 7.28
N PHE A 30 -41.86 11.21 8.48
CA PHE A 30 -40.43 10.93 8.69
C PHE A 30 -40.22 9.51 8.19
N SER A 31 -39.82 9.37 6.94
CA SER A 31 -39.15 8.16 6.50
C SER A 31 -37.83 8.06 7.25
N PHE A 32 -37.80 7.26 8.31
CA PHE A 32 -36.55 6.80 8.91
C PHE A 32 -35.88 5.91 7.86
N SER A 33 -35.00 6.49 7.06
CA SER A 33 -33.98 5.71 6.35
C SER A 33 -33.07 5.14 7.45
N ILE A 34 -33.29 3.89 7.81
CA ILE A 34 -32.30 3.13 8.56
C ILE A 34 -31.09 3.09 7.64
N ALA A 35 -30.13 3.98 7.87
CA ALA A 35 -28.79 3.80 7.33
C ALA A 35 -28.31 2.46 7.90
N MET A 36 -28.41 1.41 7.11
CA MET A 36 -27.75 0.14 7.39
C MET A 36 -26.28 0.51 7.57
N ASN A 37 -25.81 0.33 8.80
CA ASN A 37 -24.38 0.47 9.13
C ASN A 37 -23.68 -0.70 8.45
N SER A 38 -23.49 -0.59 7.12
CA SER A 38 -22.79 -1.61 6.34
C SER A 38 -21.35 -1.61 6.80
N GLN A 39 -20.88 -2.77 7.28
CA GLN A 39 -19.46 -2.97 7.59
C GLN A 39 -18.61 -2.58 6.36
N PRO A 40 -17.46 -1.93 6.56
CA PRO A 40 -16.58 -1.58 5.44
C PRO A 40 -16.28 -2.80 4.59
N ALA A 41 -16.36 -2.66 3.26
CA ALA A 41 -16.21 -3.77 2.33
C ALA A 41 -14.82 -4.42 2.46
N PRO A 42 -14.73 -5.76 2.57
CA PRO A 42 -13.45 -6.47 2.56
C PRO A 42 -12.81 -6.42 1.17
N LEU A 43 -11.50 -6.72 1.11
CA LEU A 43 -10.81 -6.96 -0.16
C LEU A 43 -11.39 -8.22 -0.80
N ASP A 44 -11.82 -8.12 -2.05
CA ASP A 44 -12.47 -9.21 -2.78
C ASP A 44 -11.86 -9.34 -4.19
N ALA A 45 -11.12 -10.42 -4.41
CA ALA A 45 -10.46 -10.70 -5.67
C ALA A 45 -11.43 -11.08 -6.80
N SER A 46 -12.63 -11.55 -6.47
CA SER A 46 -13.64 -11.92 -7.48
C SER A 46 -14.15 -10.71 -8.27
N ARG A 47 -14.03 -9.51 -7.70
CA ARG A 47 -14.45 -8.24 -8.28
C ARG A 47 -13.40 -7.58 -9.17
N VAL A 48 -12.28 -8.24 -9.44
CA VAL A 48 -11.18 -7.63 -10.19
C VAL A 48 -11.58 -7.24 -11.62
N VAL A 49 -11.39 -5.98 -11.95
CA VAL A 49 -11.53 -5.45 -13.33
C VAL A 49 -10.18 -5.48 -14.03
N ILE A 50 -10.15 -6.02 -15.25
CA ILE A 50 -8.91 -6.19 -16.02
C ILE A 50 -8.99 -5.35 -17.28
N LYS A 51 -8.05 -4.39 -17.38
CA LYS A 51 -7.82 -3.60 -18.60
C LYS A 51 -6.43 -3.93 -19.13
N LYS A 52 -6.36 -4.69 -20.22
CA LYS A 52 -5.08 -5.05 -20.83
C LYS A 52 -4.46 -3.88 -21.57
N SER A 53 -3.13 -3.85 -21.62
CA SER A 53 -2.37 -2.91 -22.44
C SER A 53 -2.59 -3.20 -23.93
N GLU A 54 -2.89 -2.17 -24.69
CA GLU A 54 -3.01 -2.23 -26.15
C GLU A 54 -1.62 -2.17 -26.83
N SER A 55 -0.59 -1.74 -26.09
CA SER A 55 0.79 -1.60 -26.58
C SER A 55 1.75 -2.32 -25.64
N PRO A 56 1.81 -3.66 -25.67
CA PRO A 56 2.71 -4.44 -24.83
C PRO A 56 4.18 -4.07 -25.12
N LYS A 57 4.97 -3.90 -24.07
CA LYS A 57 6.41 -3.60 -24.18
C LYS A 57 7.19 -4.81 -24.69
N GLU A 58 8.32 -4.58 -25.31
CA GLU A 58 9.28 -5.64 -25.60
C GLU A 58 9.95 -6.13 -24.30
N CYS A 59 10.09 -7.46 -24.14
CA CYS A 59 10.82 -8.02 -23.01
C CYS A 59 12.32 -7.92 -23.31
N PRO A 60 13.12 -7.24 -22.47
CA PRO A 60 14.55 -7.17 -22.65
C PRO A 60 15.20 -8.55 -22.57
N ALA A 61 16.33 -8.72 -23.24
CA ALA A 61 17.13 -9.92 -23.09
C ALA A 61 17.59 -10.06 -21.62
N PRO A 62 17.64 -11.29 -21.07
CA PRO A 62 17.90 -11.52 -19.65
C PRO A 62 19.16 -10.84 -19.12
N GLN A 63 20.25 -10.85 -19.89
CA GLN A 63 21.53 -10.22 -19.52
C GLN A 63 21.44 -8.70 -19.34
N ASN A 64 20.39 -8.06 -19.86
CA ASN A 64 20.17 -6.61 -19.77
C ASN A 64 19.25 -6.23 -18.58
N LEU A 65 18.79 -7.22 -17.81
CA LEU A 65 17.89 -6.97 -16.68
C LEU A 65 18.68 -6.41 -15.48
N VAL A 66 18.35 -5.19 -15.11
CA VAL A 66 18.86 -4.53 -13.90
C VAL A 66 17.75 -4.48 -12.87
N PHE A 67 18.08 -4.83 -11.62
CA PHE A 67 17.08 -4.87 -10.53
C PHE A 67 16.30 -3.56 -10.41
N GLY A 68 14.98 -3.66 -10.51
CA GLY A 68 14.06 -2.54 -10.30
C GLY A 68 14.09 -1.44 -11.38
N LYS A 69 14.64 -1.70 -12.56
CA LYS A 69 14.66 -0.74 -13.69
C LYS A 69 13.63 -1.06 -14.77
N THR A 70 13.31 -2.33 -14.95
CA THR A 70 12.32 -2.79 -15.94
C THR A 70 11.05 -3.23 -15.24
N PHE A 71 9.90 -2.76 -15.71
CA PHE A 71 8.59 -3.14 -15.18
C PHE A 71 7.73 -3.76 -16.27
N THR A 72 6.87 -4.70 -15.87
CA THR A 72 5.95 -5.40 -16.76
C THR A 72 4.89 -4.47 -17.36
N ASP A 73 3.98 -5.02 -18.15
CA ASP A 73 2.97 -4.22 -18.86
C ASP A 73 1.86 -3.72 -17.93
N HIS A 74 1.59 -4.45 -16.85
CA HIS A 74 0.43 -4.15 -15.99
C HIS A 74 0.84 -3.94 -14.54
N MET A 75 -0.07 -3.32 -13.80
CA MET A 75 -0.03 -3.17 -12.35
C MET A 75 -1.40 -3.43 -11.74
N LEU A 76 -1.41 -3.91 -10.49
CA LEU A 76 -2.63 -4.00 -9.68
C LEU A 76 -2.78 -2.74 -8.85
N LYS A 77 -4.02 -2.23 -8.73
CA LYS A 77 -4.38 -1.16 -7.80
C LYS A 77 -5.67 -1.48 -7.08
N VAL A 78 -5.74 -1.12 -5.79
CA VAL A 78 -6.96 -1.20 -4.98
C VAL A 78 -6.96 -0.05 -3.99
N SER A 79 -7.92 0.84 -4.08
CA SER A 79 -8.11 1.92 -3.10
C SER A 79 -8.86 1.40 -1.87
N TRP A 80 -8.62 2.04 -0.75
CA TRP A 80 -9.34 1.80 0.49
C TRP A 80 -9.75 3.12 1.13
N ASN A 81 -10.93 3.15 1.71
CA ASN A 81 -11.42 4.26 2.52
C ASN A 81 -12.00 3.74 3.83
N LYS A 82 -11.78 4.44 4.93
CA LYS A 82 -12.16 4.00 6.29
C LYS A 82 -13.68 3.77 6.43
N GLN A 83 -14.51 4.49 5.67
CA GLN A 83 -15.97 4.38 5.74
C GLN A 83 -16.52 3.27 4.84
N THR A 84 -15.97 3.13 3.63
CA THR A 84 -16.50 2.23 2.61
C THR A 84 -15.73 0.91 2.49
N GLY A 85 -14.50 0.84 3.03
CA GLY A 85 -13.63 -0.32 2.93
C GLY A 85 -12.85 -0.37 1.61
N TRP A 86 -12.51 -1.58 1.16
CA TRP A 86 -11.76 -1.83 -0.06
C TRP A 86 -12.64 -1.66 -1.30
N ALA A 87 -12.17 -0.84 -2.22
CA ALA A 87 -12.80 -0.65 -3.52
C ALA A 87 -12.61 -1.88 -4.43
N GLU A 88 -13.21 -1.83 -5.61
CA GLU A 88 -13.03 -2.83 -6.64
C GLU A 88 -11.58 -2.85 -7.13
N PRO A 89 -10.89 -4.03 -7.10
CA PRO A 89 -9.52 -4.15 -7.57
C PRO A 89 -9.42 -3.91 -9.09
N SER A 90 -8.36 -3.25 -9.54
CA SER A 90 -8.07 -3.09 -10.97
C SER A 90 -6.69 -3.63 -11.33
N ILE A 91 -6.60 -4.38 -12.44
CA ILE A 91 -5.35 -4.69 -13.12
C ILE A 91 -5.37 -3.89 -14.41
N GLU A 92 -4.43 -2.96 -14.55
CA GLU A 92 -4.40 -1.99 -15.64
C GLU A 92 -2.98 -1.78 -16.16
N PRO A 93 -2.78 -1.11 -17.33
CA PRO A 93 -1.45 -0.78 -17.82
C PRO A 93 -0.61 -0.05 -16.77
N TYR A 94 0.67 -0.43 -16.67
CA TYR A 94 1.63 0.24 -15.78
C TYR A 94 1.74 1.73 -16.13
N ALA A 95 1.39 2.59 -15.18
CA ALA A 95 1.34 4.03 -15.36
C ALA A 95 1.73 4.77 -14.07
N PRO A 96 2.04 6.08 -14.14
CA PRO A 96 2.21 6.92 -12.95
C PRO A 96 0.98 6.88 -12.04
N LEU A 97 1.21 6.97 -10.72
CA LEU A 97 0.15 7.14 -9.74
C LEU A 97 -0.22 8.63 -9.66
N SER A 98 -1.52 8.95 -9.67
CA SER A 98 -2.01 10.30 -9.37
C SER A 98 -2.28 10.39 -7.87
N LEU A 99 -1.60 11.30 -7.19
CA LEU A 99 -1.75 11.58 -5.76
C LEU A 99 -1.93 13.08 -5.55
N GLU A 100 -2.78 13.44 -4.60
CA GLU A 100 -2.87 14.83 -4.16
C GLU A 100 -1.53 15.28 -3.55
N PRO A 101 -1.09 16.52 -3.78
CA PRO A 101 0.15 17.03 -3.17
C PRO A 101 0.16 16.94 -1.64
N SER A 102 -1.01 16.98 -1.01
CA SER A 102 -1.21 16.83 0.43
C SER A 102 -1.35 15.39 0.89
N ALA A 103 -1.16 14.39 0.01
CA ALA A 103 -1.25 12.99 0.40
C ALA A 103 -0.25 12.67 1.52
N VAL A 104 -0.75 12.11 2.61
CA VAL A 104 0.01 11.92 3.86
C VAL A 104 1.31 11.12 3.66
N VAL A 105 1.37 10.23 2.68
CA VAL A 105 2.59 9.46 2.34
C VAL A 105 3.75 10.36 1.92
N LEU A 106 3.49 11.50 1.30
CA LEU A 106 4.52 12.44 0.84
C LEU A 106 5.14 13.25 1.99
N HIS A 107 4.46 13.35 3.13
CA HIS A 107 4.86 14.19 4.26
C HIS A 107 5.36 13.37 5.45
N TYR A 108 4.74 12.23 5.74
CA TYR A 108 5.01 11.45 6.96
C TYR A 108 5.37 9.98 6.67
N ALA A 109 5.50 9.63 5.39
CA ALA A 109 5.91 8.30 4.95
C ALA A 109 5.12 7.10 5.54
N PRO A 110 3.79 7.15 5.70
CA PRO A 110 3.01 5.95 6.03
C PRO A 110 2.98 5.03 4.81
N THR A 111 4.06 4.29 4.64
CA THR A 111 4.26 3.34 3.54
C THR A 111 4.91 2.06 4.05
N LEU A 112 4.40 0.95 3.55
CA LEU A 112 4.98 -0.37 3.74
C LEU A 112 5.04 -1.11 2.40
N PHE A 113 5.89 -2.10 2.32
CA PHE A 113 6.03 -2.90 1.10
C PHE A 113 6.41 -4.34 1.41
N GLU A 114 6.20 -5.20 0.44
CA GLU A 114 6.70 -6.57 0.43
C GLU A 114 7.59 -6.83 -0.79
N GLY A 115 8.32 -7.92 -0.70
CA GLY A 115 9.13 -8.42 -1.81
C GLY A 115 9.07 -9.93 -1.83
N MET A 116 8.63 -10.48 -2.94
CA MET A 116 8.62 -11.90 -3.22
C MET A 116 9.01 -12.14 -4.68
N LYS A 117 9.24 -13.38 -5.06
CA LYS A 117 9.68 -13.73 -6.40
C LYS A 117 8.81 -14.85 -6.97
N ALA A 118 8.54 -14.75 -8.27
CA ALA A 118 7.99 -15.85 -9.05
C ALA A 118 9.10 -16.44 -9.93
N TYR A 119 9.14 -17.76 -9.97
CA TYR A 119 10.12 -18.53 -10.73
C TYR A 119 9.41 -19.42 -11.73
N ARG A 120 10.01 -19.61 -12.90
CA ARG A 120 9.56 -20.61 -13.86
C ARG A 120 10.35 -21.89 -13.63
N ASP A 121 9.63 -22.99 -13.43
CA ASP A 121 10.26 -24.31 -13.30
C ASP A 121 10.55 -24.93 -14.69
N ASP A 122 11.23 -26.09 -14.68
CA ASP A 122 11.61 -26.83 -15.90
C ASP A 122 10.41 -27.32 -16.72
N GLN A 123 9.22 -27.35 -16.11
CA GLN A 123 7.97 -27.69 -16.78
C GLN A 123 7.22 -26.44 -17.30
N GLY A 124 7.83 -25.26 -17.19
CA GLY A 124 7.23 -23.98 -17.59
C GLY A 124 6.21 -23.44 -16.61
N GLN A 125 5.99 -24.09 -15.45
CA GLN A 125 5.05 -23.61 -14.45
C GLN A 125 5.64 -22.47 -13.61
N VAL A 126 4.81 -21.49 -13.28
CA VAL A 126 5.22 -20.37 -12.43
C VAL A 126 4.94 -20.68 -10.98
N ARG A 127 5.96 -20.58 -10.14
CA ARG A 127 5.93 -20.92 -8.72
C ARG A 127 6.24 -19.71 -7.84
N LEU A 128 5.51 -19.60 -6.71
CA LEU A 128 5.79 -18.67 -5.62
C LEU A 128 6.30 -19.47 -4.42
N PHE A 129 7.25 -18.90 -3.67
CA PHE A 129 7.76 -19.53 -2.45
C PHE A 129 7.14 -18.90 -1.21
N ARG A 130 6.29 -19.65 -0.49
CA ARG A 130 5.65 -19.29 0.79
C ARG A 130 5.05 -17.87 0.80
N PRO A 131 4.27 -17.47 -0.22
CA PRO A 131 3.77 -16.10 -0.35
C PRO A 131 2.81 -15.70 0.79
N GLU A 132 2.15 -16.66 1.45
CA GLU A 132 1.30 -16.44 2.63
C GLU A 132 2.08 -15.75 3.77
N LYS A 133 3.37 -16.08 3.96
CA LYS A 133 4.22 -15.45 4.97
C LYS A 133 4.54 -13.99 4.66
N ASN A 134 4.56 -13.64 3.39
CA ASN A 134 4.68 -12.25 2.97
C ASN A 134 3.39 -11.46 3.31
N MET A 135 2.21 -12.04 3.09
CA MET A 135 0.94 -11.39 3.43
C MET A 135 0.75 -11.24 4.94
N GLU A 136 1.13 -12.24 5.73
CA GLU A 136 1.15 -12.13 7.19
C GLU A 136 2.04 -10.96 7.66
N ARG A 137 3.25 -10.84 7.10
CA ARG A 137 4.18 -9.75 7.43
C ARG A 137 3.67 -8.40 6.95
N MET A 138 3.04 -8.35 5.76
CA MET A 138 2.45 -7.14 5.21
C MET A 138 1.34 -6.60 6.13
N ASN A 139 0.42 -7.46 6.59
CA ASN A 139 -0.62 -7.11 7.55
C ASN A 139 -0.07 -6.68 8.91
N ARG A 140 0.98 -7.36 9.41
CA ARG A 140 1.67 -6.94 10.63
C ARG A 140 2.28 -5.53 10.48
N SER A 141 2.89 -5.25 9.33
CA SER A 141 3.43 -3.93 9.03
C SER A 141 2.34 -2.87 8.89
N ALA A 142 1.20 -3.21 8.26
CA ALA A 142 0.05 -2.32 8.14
C ALA A 142 -0.48 -1.92 9.52
N LYS A 143 -0.71 -2.89 10.38
CA LYS A 143 -1.14 -2.64 11.77
C LYS A 143 -0.18 -1.72 12.53
N ARG A 144 1.15 -1.86 12.31
CA ARG A 144 2.17 -1.05 13.01
C ARG A 144 2.08 0.44 12.71
N ILE A 145 1.59 0.83 11.51
CA ILE A 145 1.48 2.22 11.07
C ILE A 145 0.03 2.64 10.76
N CYS A 146 -0.95 1.94 11.36
CA CYS A 146 -2.38 2.24 11.25
C CYS A 146 -2.91 2.26 9.80
N LEU A 147 -2.30 1.52 8.88
CA LEU A 147 -2.85 1.28 7.56
C LEU A 147 -3.83 0.08 7.59
N PRO A 148 -4.78 0.01 6.63
CA PRO A 148 -5.79 -1.05 6.63
C PRO A 148 -5.17 -2.43 6.46
N SER A 149 -5.72 -3.41 7.17
CA SER A 149 -5.47 -4.83 6.96
C SER A 149 -6.39 -5.38 5.88
N PHE A 150 -6.05 -6.54 5.34
CA PHE A 150 -6.82 -7.24 4.31
C PHE A 150 -6.66 -8.76 4.45
N GLU A 151 -7.59 -9.52 3.87
CA GLU A 151 -7.45 -10.97 3.77
C GLU A 151 -6.28 -11.32 2.85
N GLY A 152 -5.25 -11.97 3.41
CA GLY A 152 -4.01 -12.28 2.69
C GLY A 152 -4.25 -13.17 1.47
N GLU A 153 -5.18 -14.11 1.55
CA GLU A 153 -5.53 -14.99 0.43
C GLU A 153 -6.16 -14.22 -0.74
N GLU A 154 -7.01 -13.23 -0.47
CA GLU A 154 -7.60 -12.39 -1.51
C GLU A 154 -6.53 -11.57 -2.24
N CYS A 155 -5.58 -10.98 -1.49
CA CYS A 155 -4.45 -10.28 -2.08
C CYS A 155 -3.58 -11.23 -2.93
N LEU A 156 -3.34 -12.45 -2.47
CA LEU A 156 -2.58 -13.46 -3.23
C LEU A 156 -3.30 -13.89 -4.51
N LYS A 157 -4.63 -14.04 -4.51
CA LYS A 157 -5.41 -14.30 -5.73
C LYS A 157 -5.19 -13.19 -6.77
N LEU A 158 -5.24 -11.93 -6.34
CA LEU A 158 -4.99 -10.77 -7.21
C LEU A 158 -3.56 -10.75 -7.76
N ILE A 159 -2.55 -11.03 -6.92
CA ILE A 159 -1.14 -11.12 -7.33
C ILE A 159 -0.94 -12.25 -8.35
N LYS A 160 -1.50 -13.43 -8.09
CA LYS A 160 -1.47 -14.57 -9.03
C LYS A 160 -2.11 -14.20 -10.37
N LYS A 161 -3.24 -13.47 -10.34
CA LYS A 161 -3.91 -13.01 -11.55
C LYS A 161 -3.06 -12.02 -12.35
N LEU A 162 -2.42 -11.07 -11.70
CA LEU A 162 -1.49 -10.13 -12.33
C LEU A 162 -0.31 -10.87 -13.00
N ILE A 163 0.30 -11.86 -12.30
CA ILE A 163 1.38 -12.69 -12.84
C ILE A 163 0.90 -13.50 -14.05
N GLN A 164 -0.33 -14.04 -14.03
CA GLN A 164 -0.90 -14.78 -15.17
C GLN A 164 -1.03 -13.90 -16.40
N ILE A 165 -1.47 -12.65 -16.24
CA ILE A 165 -1.60 -11.68 -17.34
C ILE A 165 -0.23 -11.35 -17.93
N ASP A 166 0.76 -11.12 -17.08
CA ASP A 166 2.13 -10.77 -17.45
C ASP A 166 3.09 -11.97 -17.47
N SER A 167 2.57 -13.18 -17.66
CA SER A 167 3.37 -14.43 -17.56
C SER A 167 4.57 -14.49 -18.50
N ARG A 168 4.52 -13.80 -19.64
CA ARG A 168 5.65 -13.71 -20.59
C ARG A 168 6.88 -13.00 -20.01
N TRP A 169 6.68 -12.21 -18.93
CA TRP A 169 7.74 -11.48 -18.23
C TRP A 169 8.46 -12.33 -17.18
N VAL A 170 8.00 -13.54 -16.89
CA VAL A 170 8.69 -14.46 -15.96
C VAL A 170 9.85 -15.11 -16.71
N PRO A 171 11.12 -14.78 -16.37
CA PRO A 171 12.27 -15.36 -17.05
C PRO A 171 12.34 -16.88 -16.84
N SER A 172 12.90 -17.59 -17.83
CA SER A 172 13.15 -19.05 -17.78
C SER A 172 14.58 -19.40 -17.42
N GLU A 173 15.50 -18.44 -17.49
CA GLU A 173 16.91 -18.67 -17.25
C GLU A 173 17.21 -18.96 -15.77
N PRO A 174 18.09 -19.93 -15.45
CA PRO A 174 18.51 -20.20 -14.08
C PRO A 174 19.08 -18.96 -13.39
N GLY A 175 18.62 -18.69 -12.14
CA GLY A 175 19.03 -17.52 -11.37
C GLY A 175 18.24 -16.26 -11.64
N TYR A 176 17.38 -16.24 -12.66
CA TYR A 176 16.47 -15.14 -12.96
C TYR A 176 15.09 -15.37 -12.33
N SER A 177 14.30 -14.33 -12.20
CA SER A 177 12.96 -14.40 -11.60
C SER A 177 12.15 -13.15 -11.92
N LEU A 178 10.85 -13.22 -11.68
CA LEU A 178 9.98 -12.04 -11.65
C LEU A 178 9.86 -11.56 -10.20
N TYR A 179 10.38 -10.37 -9.91
CA TYR A 179 10.23 -9.72 -8.62
C TYR A 179 8.85 -9.06 -8.50
N ILE A 180 8.17 -9.31 -7.39
CA ILE A 180 6.82 -8.82 -7.09
C ILE A 180 6.93 -7.84 -5.93
N ARG A 181 6.46 -6.60 -6.12
CA ARG A 181 6.50 -5.51 -5.16
C ARG A 181 5.09 -5.05 -4.79
N PRO A 182 4.42 -5.70 -3.83
CA PRO A 182 3.25 -5.14 -3.18
C PRO A 182 3.65 -3.94 -2.32
N THR A 183 2.88 -2.87 -2.40
CA THR A 183 3.10 -1.64 -1.64
C THR A 183 1.75 -1.11 -1.16
N LEU A 184 1.68 -0.68 0.09
CA LEU A 184 0.50 -0.03 0.67
C LEU A 184 0.91 1.32 1.22
N ILE A 185 0.21 2.37 0.79
CA ILE A 185 0.49 3.75 1.16
C ILE A 185 -0.76 4.44 1.70
N GLY A 186 -0.58 5.36 2.65
CA GLY A 186 -1.64 6.29 3.07
C GLY A 186 -1.80 7.39 2.04
N THR A 187 -3.02 7.57 1.52
CA THR A 187 -3.32 8.56 0.47
C THR A 187 -4.23 9.67 0.93
N GLN A 188 -4.63 9.69 2.20
CA GLN A 188 -5.43 10.77 2.78
C GLN A 188 -4.83 12.14 2.42
N SER A 189 -5.68 13.02 1.90
CA SER A 189 -5.30 14.40 1.52
C SER A 189 -5.33 15.31 2.77
N SER A 190 -4.25 15.27 3.55
CA SER A 190 -4.11 16.07 4.77
C SER A 190 -2.65 16.18 5.19
N ILE A 191 -2.24 17.38 5.63
CA ILE A 191 -0.94 17.60 6.28
C ILE A 191 -1.02 17.51 7.82
N GLY A 192 -2.17 17.12 8.37
CA GLY A 192 -2.34 16.83 9.79
C GLY A 192 -1.88 15.41 10.14
N ILE A 193 -1.25 15.24 11.29
CA ILE A 193 -0.84 13.92 11.78
C ILE A 193 -2.07 13.22 12.39
N SER A 194 -2.53 12.17 11.72
CA SER A 194 -3.64 11.34 12.16
C SER A 194 -3.54 9.93 11.56
N GLU A 195 -4.36 9.01 12.05
CA GLU A 195 -4.56 7.71 11.40
C GLU A 195 -5.10 7.92 9.97
N PRO A 196 -4.48 7.35 8.94
CA PRO A 196 -4.94 7.51 7.57
C PRO A 196 -6.38 7.02 7.37
N THR A 197 -7.21 7.85 6.71
CA THR A 197 -8.58 7.51 6.34
C THR A 197 -8.69 6.93 4.93
N ASP A 198 -7.63 7.09 4.15
CA ASP A 198 -7.55 6.63 2.77
C ASP A 198 -6.20 5.97 2.52
N ALA A 199 -6.20 4.89 1.75
CA ALA A 199 -5.01 4.14 1.39
C ALA A 199 -5.09 3.59 -0.03
N LEU A 200 -3.94 3.29 -0.60
CA LEU A 200 -3.79 2.64 -1.90
C LEU A 200 -2.85 1.44 -1.77
N LEU A 201 -3.38 0.25 -2.05
CA LEU A 201 -2.61 -0.95 -2.30
C LEU A 201 -2.31 -1.03 -3.79
N PHE A 202 -1.03 -1.19 -4.16
CA PHE A 202 -0.67 -1.46 -5.54
C PHE A 202 0.43 -2.52 -5.61
N VAL A 203 0.49 -3.24 -6.73
CA VAL A 203 1.51 -4.25 -6.98
C VAL A 203 2.10 -4.03 -8.35
N ILE A 204 3.43 -3.94 -8.40
CA ILE A 204 4.22 -3.85 -9.63
C ILE A 204 5.14 -5.05 -9.74
N LEU A 205 5.44 -5.44 -10.98
CA LEU A 205 6.27 -6.59 -11.30
C LEU A 205 7.52 -6.14 -12.07
N SER A 206 8.65 -6.75 -11.76
CA SER A 206 9.95 -6.44 -12.42
C SER A 206 10.71 -7.73 -12.70
N PRO A 207 11.00 -8.09 -13.96
CA PRO A 207 11.92 -9.19 -14.25
C PRO A 207 13.34 -8.81 -13.78
N VAL A 208 14.01 -9.73 -13.12
CA VAL A 208 15.31 -9.48 -12.51
C VAL A 208 16.26 -10.66 -12.72
N GLY A 209 17.53 -10.35 -12.87
CA GLY A 209 18.63 -11.30 -12.82
C GLY A 209 19.15 -11.54 -11.40
N PRO A 210 20.32 -12.17 -11.28
CA PRO A 210 21.05 -12.31 -10.01
C PRO A 210 21.28 -10.93 -9.37
N TYR A 211 21.10 -10.83 -8.05
CA TYR A 211 21.23 -9.56 -7.33
C TYR A 211 22.68 -9.02 -7.40
N TYR A 212 23.67 -9.90 -7.30
CA TYR A 212 25.07 -9.56 -7.47
C TYR A 212 25.57 -10.06 -8.82
N SER A 213 26.30 -9.21 -9.55
CA SER A 213 26.93 -9.59 -10.83
C SER A 213 27.96 -10.71 -10.68
N SER A 214 28.53 -10.86 -9.48
CA SER A 214 29.46 -11.95 -9.11
C SER A 214 28.77 -13.29 -8.84
N GLY A 215 27.45 -13.36 -8.91
CA GLY A 215 26.65 -14.54 -8.54
C GLY A 215 26.65 -14.80 -7.03
N VAL A 216 26.56 -16.08 -6.64
CA VAL A 216 26.53 -16.51 -5.23
C VAL A 216 27.98 -16.62 -4.71
N LYS A 217 28.60 -15.50 -4.38
CA LYS A 217 29.92 -15.42 -3.75
C LYS A 217 29.83 -14.74 -2.39
N PRO A 218 30.71 -15.05 -1.44
CA PRO A 218 30.80 -14.30 -0.19
C PRO A 218 31.04 -12.82 -0.44
N ILE A 219 30.39 -11.97 0.36
CA ILE A 219 30.60 -10.52 0.35
C ILE A 219 31.12 -10.07 1.71
N ALA A 220 31.93 -9.03 1.72
CA ALA A 220 32.36 -8.39 2.95
C ALA A 220 31.22 -7.49 3.48
N LEU A 221 31.00 -7.52 4.78
CA LEU A 221 30.05 -6.65 5.47
C LEU A 221 30.78 -5.83 6.53
N GLU A 222 30.55 -4.53 6.54
CA GLU A 222 30.98 -3.65 7.61
C GLU A 222 29.83 -3.43 8.61
N ALA A 223 30.08 -3.69 9.89
CA ALA A 223 29.15 -3.40 10.96
C ALA A 223 29.49 -2.04 11.57
N ASN A 224 28.68 -1.01 11.26
CA ASN A 224 28.87 0.32 11.80
C ASN A 224 27.79 0.61 12.87
N PRO A 225 28.15 0.70 14.17
CA PRO A 225 27.20 0.90 15.25
C PRO A 225 26.56 2.30 15.28
N GLN A 226 27.06 3.27 14.51
CA GLN A 226 26.48 4.61 14.44
C GLN A 226 25.20 4.65 13.59
N TYR A 227 25.04 3.69 12.68
CA TYR A 227 23.90 3.64 11.74
C TYR A 227 22.96 2.50 12.11
N VAL A 228 22.14 2.71 13.12
CA VAL A 228 21.22 1.70 13.63
C VAL A 228 19.89 1.80 12.90
N ARG A 229 19.47 0.72 12.21
CA ARG A 229 18.16 0.65 11.55
C ARG A 229 17.02 0.34 12.50
N ALA A 230 17.28 -0.46 13.53
CA ALA A 230 16.28 -0.94 14.50
C ALA A 230 16.73 -0.63 15.92
N TRP A 231 15.85 0.02 16.68
CA TRP A 231 16.09 0.38 18.09
C TRP A 231 14.82 0.19 18.91
N PRO A 232 14.89 0.12 20.26
CA PRO A 232 13.72 0.04 21.13
C PRO A 232 12.74 1.18 20.87
N GLY A 233 11.44 0.85 20.68
CA GLY A 233 10.40 1.83 20.34
C GLY A 233 10.37 2.27 18.87
N GLY A 234 11.32 1.85 18.04
CA GLY A 234 11.34 2.10 16.61
C GLY A 234 10.41 1.15 15.82
N THR A 235 10.61 1.11 14.50
CA THR A 235 9.78 0.33 13.56
C THR A 235 10.57 -0.80 12.86
N GLY A 236 11.71 -1.19 13.42
CA GLY A 236 12.61 -2.16 12.81
C GLY A 236 12.04 -3.57 12.62
N ASP A 237 10.99 -3.93 13.33
CA ASP A 237 10.26 -5.20 13.24
C ASP A 237 9.24 -5.24 12.11
N ALA A 238 8.92 -4.09 11.51
CA ALA A 238 7.98 -3.95 10.39
C ALA A 238 8.72 -3.67 9.07
N LYS A 239 8.10 -4.02 7.93
CA LYS A 239 8.70 -3.79 6.62
C LYS A 239 8.21 -2.45 6.03
N LEU A 240 8.74 -1.35 6.56
CA LEU A 240 8.36 0.01 6.22
C LEU A 240 9.39 0.68 5.31
N GLY A 241 8.92 1.60 4.45
CA GLY A 241 9.78 2.39 3.59
C GLY A 241 10.81 3.21 4.37
N ALA A 242 10.39 3.82 5.47
CA ALA A 242 11.24 4.62 6.35
C ALA A 242 12.45 3.87 6.92
N ASN A 243 12.36 2.55 7.12
CA ASN A 243 13.49 1.75 7.61
C ASN A 243 14.67 1.68 6.63
N SER A 244 14.49 2.07 5.36
CA SER A 244 15.54 2.03 4.34
C SER A 244 16.37 3.32 4.25
N VAL A 245 15.98 4.37 4.98
CA VAL A 245 16.67 5.67 4.94
C VAL A 245 18.12 5.57 5.40
N SER A 246 18.38 4.76 6.43
CA SER A 246 19.74 4.57 6.97
C SER A 246 20.73 3.92 6.00
N TYR A 247 20.26 3.29 4.93
CA TYR A 247 21.15 2.70 3.91
C TYR A 247 21.54 3.69 2.81
N THR A 248 20.75 4.72 2.59
CA THR A 248 20.86 5.59 1.40
C THR A 248 22.23 6.28 1.32
N HIS A 249 22.80 6.65 2.45
CA HIS A 249 24.10 7.32 2.52
C HIS A 249 25.28 6.36 2.76
N LEU A 250 25.00 5.06 2.91
CA LEU A 250 26.02 4.00 3.03
C LEU A 250 26.30 3.28 1.71
N THR A 251 25.49 3.55 0.69
CA THR A 251 25.62 2.96 -0.64
C THR A 251 26.47 3.88 -1.51
N LEU A 252 27.74 3.98 -1.20
CA LEU A 252 28.75 4.66 -2.00
C LEU A 252 29.62 3.64 -2.74
#